data_b0e2c3230a0783124b0f342801e2f291
#
_entry.id   b0e2c3230a0783124b0f342801e2f291
#
_cell.length_a   1.000
_cell.length_b   1.000
_cell.length_c   1.000
_cell.angle_alpha   90.00
_cell.angle_beta   90.00
_cell.angle_gamma   90.00
#
_symmetry.space_group_name_H-M   'P 1'
#
loop_
_entity.id
_entity.type
_entity.pdbx_description
1 polymer ?
#
loop_
_entity_poly.entity_id
_entity_poly.type
_entity_poly.pdbx_seq_one_letter_code
_entity_poly.pdbx_strand_id
1 'polypeptide(L)'
;MATPPLLELVGVSRTYGERQALEPIDLSLRARKCVVLLGANGSGKSTLLRIACGRDTPTDGTVRLGGVPLTEEDVRTRTQIGVVADSVGYYPDLTVSEHLHLVAVAHGAGEEADEIVASALVDCRLDQHADALPGSLSSGQTQALLLAAVLVRPRKLLVLDEPEQRLDPSARDWLAGVLAAEKKAGTALLVATHHTDLAAAVADRVVVLREGQVVADGSPDKVLAGDIA
;
A
#
# COMPACT_ATOMS: atom_id res chain seq x y z
N MET A 1 21.54 -5.50 -18.27
CA MET A 1 20.48 -4.49 -18.50
C MET A 1 19.73 -4.31 -17.19
N ALA A 2 19.46 -3.08 -16.75
CA ALA A 2 18.68 -2.85 -15.54
C ALA A 2 17.22 -3.26 -15.80
N THR A 3 16.61 -4.02 -14.88
CA THR A 3 15.19 -4.39 -14.96
C THR A 3 14.34 -3.11 -14.97
N PRO A 4 13.39 -2.95 -15.90
CA PRO A 4 12.52 -1.78 -15.95
C PRO A 4 11.70 -1.64 -14.67
N PRO A 5 11.29 -0.42 -14.28
CA PRO A 5 10.44 -0.21 -13.13
C PRO A 5 9.07 -0.87 -13.34
N LEU A 6 8.50 -1.39 -12.25
CA LEU A 6 7.11 -1.87 -12.24
C LEU A 6 6.13 -0.70 -12.23
N LEU A 7 6.37 0.29 -11.36
CA LEU A 7 5.61 1.54 -11.30
C LEU A 7 6.53 2.70 -11.66
N GLU A 8 6.07 3.60 -12.50
CA GLU A 8 6.79 4.80 -12.92
C GLU A 8 5.84 6.00 -12.97
N LEU A 9 6.21 7.04 -12.26
CA LEU A 9 5.58 8.36 -12.28
C LEU A 9 6.56 9.33 -12.92
N VAL A 10 6.15 10.09 -13.92
CA VAL A 10 7.00 11.06 -14.62
C VAL A 10 6.31 12.42 -14.61
N GLY A 11 6.91 13.40 -13.92
CA GLY A 11 6.44 14.75 -13.80
C GLY A 11 5.03 14.87 -13.21
N VAL A 12 4.62 13.93 -12.36
CA VAL A 12 3.27 13.88 -11.81
C VAL A 12 3.03 15.06 -10.88
N SER A 13 2.03 15.87 -11.19
CA SER A 13 1.56 16.97 -10.34
C SER A 13 0.04 16.87 -10.10
N ARG A 14 -0.44 17.56 -9.06
CA ARG A 14 -1.86 17.59 -8.74
C ARG A 14 -2.31 18.91 -8.16
N THR A 15 -3.31 19.52 -8.79
CA THR A 15 -3.98 20.74 -8.33
C THR A 15 -5.47 20.48 -8.17
N TYR A 16 -6.04 20.87 -7.04
CA TYR A 16 -7.46 20.82 -6.74
C TYR A 16 -7.99 22.26 -6.63
N GLY A 17 -8.72 22.72 -7.65
CA GLY A 17 -9.11 24.14 -7.74
C GLY A 17 -7.85 25.03 -7.81
N GLU A 18 -7.69 25.92 -6.82
CA GLU A 18 -6.50 26.78 -6.68
C GLU A 18 -5.38 26.18 -5.81
N ARG A 19 -5.66 25.04 -5.15
CA ARG A 19 -4.70 24.42 -4.22
C ARG A 19 -3.82 23.41 -4.97
N GLN A 20 -2.54 23.68 -5.06
CA GLN A 20 -1.54 22.71 -5.48
C GLN A 20 -1.28 21.71 -4.36
N ALA A 21 -1.60 20.44 -4.61
CA ALA A 21 -1.42 19.35 -3.66
C ALA A 21 -0.11 18.60 -3.88
N LEU A 22 0.38 18.58 -5.13
CA LEU A 22 1.66 17.99 -5.52
C LEU A 22 2.31 18.86 -6.60
N GLU A 23 3.57 19.22 -6.37
CA GLU A 23 4.48 19.71 -7.39
C GLU A 23 4.88 18.55 -8.34
N PRO A 24 5.52 18.81 -9.49
CA PRO A 24 5.97 17.75 -10.38
C PRO A 24 6.92 16.76 -9.66
N ILE A 25 6.53 15.49 -9.62
CA ILE A 25 7.25 14.41 -8.94
C ILE A 25 7.59 13.31 -9.93
N ASP A 26 8.86 12.88 -9.91
CA ASP A 26 9.33 11.66 -10.55
C ASP A 26 9.54 10.57 -9.49
N LEU A 27 8.93 9.40 -9.69
CA LEU A 27 9.09 8.27 -8.80
C LEU A 27 9.13 6.97 -9.59
N SER A 28 10.07 6.10 -9.28
CA SER A 28 10.14 4.76 -9.87
C SER A 28 10.23 3.71 -8.77
N LEU A 29 9.49 2.61 -8.96
CA LEU A 29 9.48 1.47 -8.06
C LEU A 29 9.63 0.18 -8.86
N ARG A 30 10.59 -0.65 -8.46
CA ARG A 30 10.84 -1.96 -9.08
C ARG A 30 10.15 -3.07 -8.30
N ALA A 31 9.90 -4.21 -8.96
CA ALA A 31 9.45 -5.42 -8.29
C ALA A 31 10.41 -5.80 -7.14
N ARG A 32 9.88 -6.38 -6.07
CA ARG A 32 10.62 -6.78 -4.86
C ARG A 32 11.29 -5.62 -4.11
N LYS A 33 10.86 -4.40 -4.35
CA LYS A 33 11.36 -3.20 -3.67
C LYS A 33 10.26 -2.50 -2.91
N CYS A 34 10.65 -1.81 -1.86
CA CYS A 34 9.79 -0.96 -1.06
C CYS A 34 10.25 0.49 -1.16
N VAL A 35 9.36 1.36 -1.63
CA VAL A 35 9.50 2.81 -1.52
C VAL A 35 8.57 3.29 -0.41
N VAL A 36 9.13 4.01 0.56
CA VAL A 36 8.36 4.64 1.61
C VAL A 36 8.29 6.14 1.36
N LEU A 37 7.06 6.66 1.34
CA LEU A 37 6.76 8.08 1.35
C LEU A 37 6.66 8.54 2.80
N LEU A 38 7.59 9.36 3.25
CA LEU A 38 7.64 9.89 4.61
C LEU A 38 7.23 11.38 4.60
N GLY A 39 6.55 11.83 5.64
CA GLY A 39 6.16 13.23 5.77
C GLY A 39 4.99 13.43 6.71
N ALA A 40 4.79 14.68 7.15
CA ALA A 40 3.68 15.04 8.02
C ALA A 40 2.30 14.88 7.33
N ASN A 41 1.23 14.93 8.12
CA ASN A 41 -0.12 14.96 7.57
C ASN A 41 -0.31 16.19 6.66
N GLY A 42 -0.95 15.98 5.51
CA GLY A 42 -1.13 17.05 4.51
C GLY A 42 0.07 17.29 3.59
N SER A 43 1.18 16.56 3.71
CA SER A 43 2.36 16.72 2.84
C SER A 43 2.17 16.24 1.38
N GLY A 44 1.05 15.60 1.06
CA GLY A 44 0.76 15.10 -0.29
C GLY A 44 0.88 13.57 -0.46
N LYS A 45 1.29 12.81 0.56
CA LYS A 45 1.49 11.34 0.49
C LYS A 45 0.27 10.61 -0.06
N SER A 46 -0.90 10.77 0.56
CA SER A 46 -2.14 10.09 0.15
C SER A 46 -2.60 10.51 -1.25
N THR A 47 -2.34 11.76 -1.66
CA THR A 47 -2.60 12.20 -3.03
C THR A 47 -1.71 11.46 -4.03
N LEU A 48 -0.41 11.36 -3.73
CA LEU A 48 0.54 10.64 -4.57
C LEU A 48 0.20 9.15 -4.65
N LEU A 49 -0.18 8.52 -3.53
CA LEU A 49 -0.63 7.12 -3.50
C LEU A 49 -1.87 6.90 -4.35
N ARG A 50 -2.90 7.77 -4.26
CA ARG A 50 -4.12 7.66 -5.08
C ARG A 50 -3.82 7.74 -6.56
N ILE A 51 -2.94 8.66 -6.97
CA ILE A 51 -2.50 8.78 -8.36
C ILE A 51 -1.70 7.53 -8.78
N ALA A 52 -0.77 7.08 -7.94
CA ALA A 52 0.07 5.91 -8.20
C ALA A 52 -0.71 4.60 -8.38
N CYS A 53 -1.91 4.49 -7.80
CA CYS A 53 -2.79 3.32 -7.96
C CYS A 53 -3.99 3.56 -8.90
N GLY A 54 -4.04 4.70 -9.60
CA GLY A 54 -5.09 5.02 -10.56
C GLY A 54 -6.44 5.38 -9.94
N ARG A 55 -6.48 5.74 -8.65
CA ARG A 55 -7.69 6.22 -7.95
C ARG A 55 -7.89 7.73 -8.05
N ASP A 56 -6.91 8.43 -8.59
CA ASP A 56 -6.98 9.86 -8.93
C ASP A 56 -6.14 10.11 -10.18
N THR A 57 -6.52 11.12 -10.95
CA THR A 57 -5.83 11.50 -12.18
C THR A 57 -4.87 12.65 -11.90
N PRO A 58 -3.60 12.59 -12.33
CA PRO A 58 -2.70 13.73 -12.20
C PRO A 58 -3.21 14.93 -13.03
N THR A 59 -2.87 16.15 -12.60
CA THR A 59 -3.12 17.35 -13.41
C THR A 59 -2.18 17.39 -14.61
N ASP A 60 -0.89 17.06 -14.35
CA ASP A 60 0.13 16.90 -15.39
C ASP A 60 0.99 15.67 -15.07
N GLY A 61 1.74 15.22 -16.06
CA GLY A 61 2.60 14.05 -15.97
C GLY A 61 1.90 12.76 -16.34
N THR A 62 2.59 11.64 -16.15
CA THR A 62 2.09 10.30 -16.52
C THR A 62 2.43 9.27 -15.46
N VAL A 63 1.56 8.27 -15.31
CA VAL A 63 1.78 7.08 -14.48
C VAL A 63 1.76 5.85 -15.36
N ARG A 64 2.72 4.94 -15.15
CA ARG A 64 2.79 3.66 -15.88
C ARG A 64 2.96 2.50 -14.91
N LEU A 65 2.26 1.40 -15.18
CA LEU A 65 2.45 0.13 -14.49
C LEU A 65 2.93 -0.93 -15.50
N GLY A 66 4.10 -1.52 -15.26
CA GLY A 66 4.69 -2.47 -16.19
C GLY A 66 4.97 -1.89 -17.58
N GLY A 67 5.25 -0.58 -17.66
CA GLY A 67 5.46 0.16 -18.91
C GLY A 67 4.18 0.59 -19.63
N VAL A 68 3.00 0.19 -19.17
CA VAL A 68 1.70 0.56 -19.75
C VAL A 68 1.12 1.75 -18.97
N PRO A 69 0.57 2.78 -19.66
CA PRO A 69 -0.10 3.87 -19.00
C PRO A 69 -1.19 3.37 -18.05
N LEU A 70 -1.20 3.88 -16.84
CA LEU A 70 -2.22 3.57 -15.83
C LEU A 70 -3.43 4.47 -16.09
N THR A 71 -4.55 3.87 -16.44
CA THR A 71 -5.82 4.56 -16.61
C THR A 71 -6.86 3.97 -15.66
N GLU A 72 -7.82 4.79 -15.24
CA GLU A 72 -8.90 4.39 -14.33
C GLU A 72 -9.77 3.26 -14.92
N GLU A 73 -9.84 3.18 -16.26
CA GLU A 73 -10.65 2.22 -17.01
C GLU A 73 -9.99 0.85 -17.20
N ASP A 74 -8.66 0.75 -17.04
CA ASP A 74 -7.96 -0.52 -17.27
C ASP A 74 -8.11 -1.50 -16.10
N VAL A 75 -9.09 -2.39 -16.23
CA VAL A 75 -9.37 -3.47 -15.26
C VAL A 75 -8.14 -4.35 -15.03
N ARG A 76 -7.33 -4.63 -16.07
CA ARG A 76 -6.14 -5.49 -15.95
C ARG A 76 -5.10 -4.87 -15.04
N THR A 77 -4.95 -3.56 -15.13
CA THR A 77 -4.01 -2.80 -14.30
C THR A 77 -4.50 -2.78 -12.84
N ARG A 78 -5.80 -2.52 -12.62
CA ARG A 78 -6.40 -2.50 -11.27
C ARG A 78 -6.31 -3.84 -10.55
N THR A 79 -6.44 -4.97 -11.26
CA THR A 79 -6.33 -6.31 -10.67
C THR A 79 -4.92 -6.65 -10.19
N GLN A 80 -3.89 -5.91 -10.62
CA GLN A 80 -2.50 -6.11 -10.21
C GLN A 80 -2.10 -5.23 -9.01
N ILE A 81 -2.98 -4.32 -8.56
CA ILE A 81 -2.70 -3.39 -7.47
C ILE A 81 -3.58 -3.72 -6.26
N GLY A 82 -2.94 -4.08 -5.15
CA GLY A 82 -3.59 -4.14 -3.84
C GLY A 82 -3.50 -2.79 -3.16
N VAL A 83 -4.59 -2.31 -2.55
CA VAL A 83 -4.60 -1.02 -1.85
C VAL A 83 -5.18 -1.18 -0.47
N VAL A 84 -4.42 -0.79 0.56
CA VAL A 84 -4.88 -0.62 1.93
C VAL A 84 -4.92 0.88 2.23
N ALA A 85 -6.12 1.40 2.47
CA ALA A 85 -6.36 2.80 2.82
C ALA A 85 -7.61 2.89 3.69
N ASP A 86 -7.79 4.01 4.39
CA ASP A 86 -8.95 4.23 5.30
C ASP A 86 -10.33 4.04 4.66
N SER A 87 -10.43 4.14 3.34
CA SER A 87 -11.70 3.97 2.60
C SER A 87 -12.02 2.54 2.18
N VAL A 88 -11.19 1.56 2.53
CA VAL A 88 -11.46 0.15 2.25
C VAL A 88 -12.42 -0.37 3.31
N GLY A 89 -13.56 -0.87 2.87
CA GLY A 89 -14.60 -1.41 3.74
C GLY A 89 -14.59 -2.93 3.79
N TYR A 90 -15.37 -3.46 4.71
CA TYR A 90 -15.70 -4.87 4.83
C TYR A 90 -17.23 -5.04 4.82
N TYR A 91 -17.70 -6.23 4.53
CA TYR A 91 -19.12 -6.58 4.65
C TYR A 91 -19.44 -6.88 6.12
N PRO A 92 -20.30 -6.08 6.78
CA PRO A 92 -20.52 -6.19 8.23
C PRO A 92 -21.25 -7.48 8.65
N ASP A 93 -21.98 -8.08 7.71
CA ASP A 93 -22.83 -9.25 7.94
C ASP A 93 -22.12 -10.57 7.58
N LEU A 94 -20.89 -10.52 7.07
CA LEU A 94 -20.05 -11.68 6.82
C LEU A 94 -19.04 -11.86 7.95
N THR A 95 -18.75 -13.10 8.33
CA THR A 95 -17.61 -13.39 9.21
C THR A 95 -16.30 -12.99 8.54
N VAL A 96 -15.23 -12.88 9.32
CA VAL A 96 -13.88 -12.59 8.80
C VAL A 96 -13.52 -13.57 7.68
N SER A 97 -13.72 -14.87 7.89
CA SER A 97 -13.41 -15.91 6.90
C SER A 97 -14.29 -15.79 5.64
N GLU A 98 -15.61 -15.61 5.81
CA GLU A 98 -16.54 -15.43 4.69
C GLU A 98 -16.21 -14.18 3.86
N HIS A 99 -15.87 -13.07 4.53
CA HIS A 99 -15.44 -11.86 3.85
C HIS A 99 -14.18 -12.08 3.01
N LEU A 100 -13.16 -12.71 3.60
CA LEU A 100 -11.91 -13.02 2.89
C LEU A 100 -12.14 -13.99 1.72
N HIS A 101 -12.99 -15.01 1.91
CA HIS A 101 -13.36 -15.97 0.88
C HIS A 101 -14.07 -15.28 -0.30
N LEU A 102 -15.04 -14.42 0.01
CA LEU A 102 -15.73 -13.62 -1.02
C LEU A 102 -14.75 -12.79 -1.84
N VAL A 103 -13.80 -12.12 -1.17
CA VAL A 103 -12.78 -11.32 -1.84
C VAL A 103 -11.86 -12.20 -2.71
N ALA A 104 -11.40 -13.34 -2.20
CA ALA A 104 -10.54 -14.27 -2.94
C ALA A 104 -11.22 -14.78 -4.21
N VAL A 105 -12.46 -15.26 -4.10
CA VAL A 105 -13.25 -15.76 -5.24
C VAL A 105 -13.53 -14.65 -6.25
N ALA A 106 -13.92 -13.46 -5.80
CA ALA A 106 -14.16 -12.30 -6.67
C ALA A 106 -12.92 -11.86 -7.47
N HIS A 107 -11.72 -12.24 -7.02
CA HIS A 107 -10.45 -11.94 -7.69
C HIS A 107 -9.82 -13.17 -8.36
N GLY A 108 -10.58 -14.25 -8.53
CA GLY A 108 -10.22 -15.37 -9.37
C GLY A 108 -9.45 -16.49 -8.66
N ALA A 109 -9.50 -16.58 -7.32
CA ALA A 109 -8.84 -17.67 -6.59
C ALA A 109 -9.42 -19.06 -6.90
N GLY A 110 -10.68 -19.16 -7.36
CA GLY A 110 -11.30 -20.42 -7.73
C GLY A 110 -11.27 -21.45 -6.59
N GLU A 111 -10.83 -22.66 -6.91
CA GLU A 111 -10.74 -23.79 -5.97
C GLU A 111 -9.65 -23.59 -4.90
N GLU A 112 -8.70 -22.68 -5.10
CA GLU A 112 -7.62 -22.37 -4.15
C GLU A 112 -8.05 -21.37 -3.06
N ALA A 113 -9.28 -20.85 -3.10
CA ALA A 113 -9.76 -19.80 -2.21
C ALA A 113 -9.63 -20.18 -0.73
N ASP A 114 -10.00 -21.39 -0.35
CA ASP A 114 -9.95 -21.85 1.05
C ASP A 114 -8.51 -21.88 1.59
N GLU A 115 -7.56 -22.35 0.79
CA GLU A 115 -6.14 -22.44 1.17
C GLU A 115 -5.52 -21.03 1.29
N ILE A 116 -5.84 -20.14 0.34
CA ILE A 116 -5.41 -18.74 0.36
C ILE A 116 -5.96 -18.01 1.59
N VAL A 117 -7.24 -18.21 1.92
CA VAL A 117 -7.89 -17.60 3.09
C VAL A 117 -7.27 -18.13 4.38
N ALA A 118 -7.08 -19.44 4.50
CA ALA A 118 -6.46 -20.04 5.68
C ALA A 118 -5.05 -19.48 5.92
N SER A 119 -4.24 -19.36 4.87
CA SER A 119 -2.92 -18.74 4.97
C SER A 119 -3.00 -17.27 5.41
N ALA A 120 -3.88 -16.48 4.79
CA ALA A 120 -4.03 -15.06 5.12
C ALA A 120 -4.52 -14.83 6.56
N LEU A 121 -5.41 -15.69 7.08
CA LEU A 121 -5.85 -15.65 8.48
C LEU A 121 -4.68 -15.84 9.44
N VAL A 122 -3.81 -16.81 9.18
CA VAL A 122 -2.61 -17.06 9.99
C VAL A 122 -1.63 -15.91 9.89
N ASP A 123 -1.30 -15.46 8.66
CA ASP A 123 -0.35 -14.39 8.39
C ASP A 123 -0.79 -13.06 9.05
N CYS A 124 -2.11 -12.83 9.08
CA CYS A 124 -2.71 -11.63 9.68
C CYS A 124 -3.15 -11.81 11.15
N ARG A 125 -2.83 -12.94 11.81
CA ARG A 125 -3.19 -13.22 13.21
C ARG A 125 -4.70 -13.15 13.47
N LEU A 126 -5.50 -13.59 12.50
CA LEU A 126 -6.95 -13.61 12.55
C LEU A 126 -7.54 -15.02 12.63
N ASP A 127 -6.71 -16.06 12.74
CA ASP A 127 -7.10 -17.47 12.79
C ASP A 127 -8.11 -17.76 13.91
N GLN A 128 -7.92 -17.15 15.10
CA GLN A 128 -8.86 -17.27 16.22
C GLN A 128 -10.11 -16.41 16.10
N HIS A 129 -10.19 -15.56 15.08
CA HIS A 129 -11.30 -14.65 14.82
C HIS A 129 -12.00 -14.94 13.47
N ALA A 130 -11.70 -16.10 12.86
CA ALA A 130 -12.23 -16.48 11.55
C ALA A 130 -13.76 -16.42 11.48
N ASP A 131 -14.45 -16.87 12.55
CA ASP A 131 -15.90 -16.90 12.66
C ASP A 131 -16.50 -15.64 13.30
N ALA A 132 -15.68 -14.65 13.67
CA ALA A 132 -16.15 -13.40 14.25
C ALA A 132 -16.71 -12.47 13.17
N LEU A 133 -17.72 -11.67 13.55
CA LEU A 133 -18.17 -10.56 12.70
C LEU A 133 -17.19 -9.39 12.83
N PRO A 134 -16.91 -8.66 11.74
CA PRO A 134 -15.96 -7.54 11.74
C PRO A 134 -16.27 -6.46 12.79
N GLY A 135 -17.56 -6.24 13.11
CA GLY A 135 -17.97 -5.28 14.13
C GLY A 135 -17.56 -5.64 15.56
N SER A 136 -17.13 -6.89 15.82
CA SER A 136 -16.63 -7.33 17.13
C SER A 136 -15.11 -7.24 17.27
N LEU A 137 -14.41 -6.92 16.17
CA LEU A 137 -12.95 -6.82 16.15
C LEU A 137 -12.46 -5.54 16.83
N SER A 138 -11.30 -5.61 17.48
CA SER A 138 -10.56 -4.42 17.90
C SER A 138 -10.07 -3.62 16.69
N SER A 139 -9.69 -2.36 16.89
CA SER A 139 -9.18 -1.51 15.80
C SER A 139 -7.95 -2.10 15.10
N GLY A 140 -7.04 -2.74 15.86
CA GLY A 140 -5.87 -3.44 15.29
C GLY A 140 -6.26 -4.69 14.49
N GLN A 141 -7.24 -5.47 14.97
CA GLN A 141 -7.78 -6.63 14.25
C GLN A 141 -8.53 -6.21 12.98
N THR A 142 -9.26 -5.09 13.03
CA THR A 142 -9.88 -4.51 11.83
C THR A 142 -8.82 -4.13 10.81
N GLN A 143 -7.73 -3.51 11.24
CA GLN A 143 -6.61 -3.19 10.34
C GLN A 143 -5.98 -4.45 9.74
N ALA A 144 -5.81 -5.50 10.55
CA ALA A 144 -5.34 -6.81 10.07
C ALA A 144 -6.31 -7.43 9.04
N LEU A 145 -7.63 -7.31 9.25
CA LEU A 145 -8.63 -7.76 8.28
C LEU A 145 -8.54 -7.00 6.94
N LEU A 146 -8.37 -5.68 6.98
CA LEU A 146 -8.20 -4.88 5.76
C LEU A 146 -6.93 -5.28 5.00
N LEU A 147 -5.85 -5.57 5.72
CA LEU A 147 -4.63 -6.09 5.12
C LEU A 147 -4.86 -7.50 4.54
N ALA A 148 -5.45 -8.43 5.29
CA ALA A 148 -5.76 -9.78 4.84
C ALA A 148 -6.63 -9.76 3.57
N ALA A 149 -7.64 -8.90 3.49
CA ALA A 149 -8.51 -8.75 2.31
C ALA A 149 -7.76 -8.31 1.05
N VAL A 150 -6.62 -7.64 1.20
CA VAL A 150 -5.75 -7.31 0.08
C VAL A 150 -4.77 -8.46 -0.21
N LEU A 151 -4.34 -9.19 0.83
CA LEU A 151 -3.40 -10.30 0.69
C LEU A 151 -4.01 -11.56 0.06
N VAL A 152 -5.32 -11.77 0.14
CA VAL A 152 -6.00 -12.89 -0.56
C VAL A 152 -6.17 -12.67 -2.07
N ARG A 153 -5.75 -11.52 -2.61
CA ARG A 153 -5.87 -11.16 -4.02
C ARG A 153 -4.56 -11.32 -4.77
N PRO A 154 -4.55 -11.68 -6.06
CA PRO A 154 -3.38 -11.54 -6.91
C PRO A 154 -2.92 -10.06 -6.94
N ARG A 155 -1.62 -9.83 -6.83
CA ARG A 155 -1.05 -8.48 -6.84
C ARG A 155 0.41 -8.48 -7.28
N LYS A 156 0.82 -7.39 -7.93
CA LYS A 156 2.23 -7.09 -8.23
C LYS A 156 2.72 -5.86 -7.47
N LEU A 157 1.79 -4.96 -7.17
CA LEU A 157 2.01 -3.74 -6.42
C LEU A 157 1.06 -3.71 -5.21
N LEU A 158 1.60 -3.43 -4.04
CA LEU A 158 0.84 -3.17 -2.82
C LEU A 158 1.06 -1.72 -2.41
N VAL A 159 -0.04 -0.96 -2.34
CA VAL A 159 -0.07 0.44 -1.94
C VAL A 159 -0.73 0.54 -0.57
N LEU A 160 -0.02 1.13 0.39
CA LEU A 160 -0.50 1.22 1.78
C LEU A 160 -0.41 2.68 2.26
N ASP A 161 -1.54 3.21 2.72
CA ASP A 161 -1.64 4.54 3.30
C ASP A 161 -1.79 4.43 4.81
N GLU A 162 -0.73 4.76 5.55
CA GLU A 162 -0.61 4.68 7.00
C GLU A 162 -1.10 3.33 7.58
N PRO A 163 -0.59 2.19 7.08
CA PRO A 163 -1.09 0.87 7.46
C PRO A 163 -0.85 0.53 8.94
N GLU A 164 0.06 1.22 9.59
CA GLU A 164 0.37 1.10 11.01
C GLU A 164 -0.57 1.90 11.92
N GLN A 165 -1.51 2.65 11.35
CA GLN A 165 -2.44 3.45 12.12
C GLN A 165 -3.26 2.56 13.07
N ARG A 166 -3.39 2.95 14.34
CA ARG A 166 -4.08 2.20 15.39
C ARG A 166 -3.42 0.89 15.81
N LEU A 167 -2.20 0.61 15.35
CA LEU A 167 -1.41 -0.53 15.79
C LEU A 167 -0.52 -0.17 16.98
N ASP A 168 -0.45 -1.06 17.96
CA ASP A 168 0.54 -0.97 19.03
C ASP A 168 1.96 -1.33 18.50
N PRO A 169 3.03 -1.11 19.29
CA PRO A 169 4.40 -1.41 18.84
C PRO A 169 4.58 -2.86 18.36
N SER A 170 4.02 -3.84 19.07
CA SER A 170 4.12 -5.26 18.72
C SER A 170 3.42 -5.58 17.40
N ALA A 171 2.26 -4.94 17.16
CA ALA A 171 1.53 -5.09 15.90
C ALA A 171 2.24 -4.38 14.72
N ARG A 172 3.01 -3.32 14.97
CA ARG A 172 3.87 -2.70 13.94
C ARG A 172 5.03 -3.60 13.52
N ASP A 173 5.66 -4.28 14.47
CA ASP A 173 6.71 -5.27 14.17
C ASP A 173 6.16 -6.43 13.33
N TRP A 174 4.96 -6.91 13.68
CA TRP A 174 4.25 -7.89 12.87
C TRP A 174 3.99 -7.37 11.46
N LEU A 175 3.44 -6.16 11.31
CA LEU A 175 3.19 -5.54 10.00
C LEU A 175 4.48 -5.45 9.17
N ALA A 176 5.58 -5.01 9.77
CA ALA A 176 6.88 -4.96 9.09
C ALA A 176 7.31 -6.35 8.59
N GLY A 177 7.07 -7.40 9.37
CA GLY A 177 7.31 -8.80 8.99
C GLY A 177 6.48 -9.23 7.78
N VAL A 178 5.16 -8.90 7.76
CA VAL A 178 4.26 -9.19 6.64
C VAL A 178 4.73 -8.48 5.37
N LEU A 179 5.07 -7.19 5.46
CA LEU A 179 5.55 -6.41 4.32
C LEU A 179 6.89 -6.95 3.78
N ALA A 180 7.78 -7.40 4.67
CA ALA A 180 9.04 -8.03 4.26
C ALA A 180 8.80 -9.37 3.54
N ALA A 181 7.84 -10.17 3.99
CA ALA A 181 7.45 -11.42 3.34
C ALA A 181 6.85 -11.15 1.94
N GLU A 182 5.97 -10.17 1.80
CA GLU A 182 5.41 -9.73 0.53
C GLU A 182 6.50 -9.30 -0.47
N LYS A 183 7.43 -8.47 -0.02
CA LYS A 183 8.58 -8.05 -0.83
C LYS A 183 9.41 -9.25 -1.28
N LYS A 184 9.66 -10.22 -0.39
CA LYS A 184 10.38 -11.46 -0.71
C LYS A 184 9.63 -12.33 -1.71
N ALA A 185 8.30 -12.40 -1.61
CA ALA A 185 7.42 -13.12 -2.56
C ALA A 185 7.41 -12.51 -3.96
N GLY A 186 7.82 -11.25 -4.12
CA GLY A 186 7.92 -10.59 -5.42
C GLY A 186 7.14 -9.30 -5.56
N THR A 187 6.29 -8.98 -4.59
CA THR A 187 5.46 -7.79 -4.58
C THR A 187 6.31 -6.52 -4.44
N ALA A 188 5.99 -5.48 -5.20
CA ALA A 188 6.51 -4.13 -4.99
C ALA A 188 5.64 -3.42 -3.95
N LEU A 189 6.25 -2.64 -3.06
CA LEU A 189 5.56 -1.95 -1.98
C LEU A 189 5.71 -0.44 -2.12
N LEU A 190 4.60 0.29 -2.10
CA LEU A 190 4.57 1.75 -1.98
C LEU A 190 3.80 2.10 -0.71
N VAL A 191 4.51 2.57 0.31
CA VAL A 191 3.97 2.79 1.66
C VAL A 191 4.05 4.27 2.01
N ALA A 192 2.95 4.87 2.44
CA ALA A 192 2.98 6.17 3.07
C ALA A 192 2.91 6.00 4.58
N THR A 193 3.76 6.70 5.30
CA THR A 193 3.79 6.72 6.76
C THR A 193 4.39 8.03 7.28
N HIS A 194 4.15 8.33 8.54
CA HIS A 194 4.87 9.37 9.28
C HIS A 194 5.81 8.76 10.35
N HIS A 195 5.88 7.42 10.44
CA HIS A 195 6.71 6.68 11.39
C HIS A 195 8.06 6.28 10.77
N THR A 196 9.13 6.87 11.27
CA THR A 196 10.51 6.58 10.83
C THR A 196 10.93 5.15 11.11
N ASP A 197 10.43 4.53 12.20
CA ASP A 197 10.77 3.16 12.58
C ASP A 197 10.24 2.16 11.55
N LEU A 198 8.98 2.33 11.08
CA LEU A 198 8.45 1.48 10.01
C LEU A 198 9.23 1.70 8.71
N ALA A 199 9.55 2.96 8.37
CA ALA A 199 10.35 3.25 7.19
C ALA A 199 11.73 2.58 7.25
N ALA A 200 12.40 2.63 8.40
CA ALA A 200 13.70 1.96 8.61
C ALA A 200 13.61 0.44 8.46
N ALA A 201 12.50 -0.17 8.93
CA ALA A 201 12.34 -1.62 8.92
C ALA A 201 12.06 -2.19 7.52
N VAL A 202 11.34 -1.47 6.64
CA VAL A 202 10.81 -2.06 5.40
C VAL A 202 11.37 -1.44 4.12
N ALA A 203 11.84 -0.16 4.14
CA ALA A 203 12.19 0.58 2.95
C ALA A 203 13.49 0.12 2.29
N ASP A 204 13.51 0.08 0.97
CA ASP A 204 14.73 0.09 0.17
C ASP A 204 15.10 1.53 -0.26
N ARG A 205 14.09 2.44 -0.30
CA ARG A 205 14.23 3.84 -0.63
C ARG A 205 13.19 4.64 0.14
N VAL A 206 13.58 5.78 0.68
CA VAL A 206 12.70 6.73 1.37
C VAL A 206 12.63 8.01 0.56
N VAL A 207 11.41 8.49 0.33
CA VAL A 207 11.10 9.77 -0.31
C VAL A 207 10.37 10.63 0.69
N VAL A 208 10.94 11.77 1.08
CA VAL A 208 10.34 12.68 2.04
C VAL A 208 9.54 13.74 1.30
N LEU A 209 8.27 13.85 1.65
CA LEU A 209 7.35 14.84 1.12
C LEU A 209 7.07 15.93 2.15
N ARG A 210 7.16 17.19 1.70
CA ARG A 210 6.75 18.37 2.45
C ARG A 210 6.02 19.33 1.52
N GLU A 211 4.79 19.72 1.88
CA GLU A 211 3.97 20.68 1.11
C GLU A 211 3.87 20.35 -0.38
N GLY A 212 3.71 19.06 -0.71
CA GLY A 212 3.59 18.58 -2.09
C GLY A 212 4.91 18.43 -2.85
N GLN A 213 6.07 18.69 -2.22
CA GLN A 213 7.39 18.62 -2.83
C GLN A 213 8.21 17.47 -2.25
N VAL A 214 9.09 16.89 -3.08
CA VAL A 214 10.12 15.96 -2.61
C VAL A 214 11.30 16.77 -2.06
N VAL A 215 11.52 16.67 -0.75
CA VAL A 215 12.61 17.39 -0.07
C VAL A 215 13.82 16.51 0.22
N ALA A 216 13.66 15.19 0.26
CA ALA A 216 14.75 14.24 0.36
C ALA A 216 14.38 12.92 -0.34
N ASP A 217 15.38 12.24 -0.90
CA ASP A 217 15.23 10.98 -1.62
C ASP A 217 16.52 10.17 -1.54
N GLY A 218 16.44 8.93 -1.06
CA GLY A 218 17.64 8.10 -0.93
C GLY A 218 17.41 6.80 -0.16
N SER A 219 18.52 6.16 0.20
CA SER A 219 18.47 5.00 1.10
C SER A 219 18.00 5.39 2.50
N PRO A 220 17.33 4.46 3.25
CA PRO A 220 16.88 4.73 4.61
C PRO A 220 17.98 5.34 5.50
N ASP A 221 19.17 4.74 5.50
CA ASP A 221 20.30 5.20 6.33
C ASP A 221 20.68 6.66 6.07
N LYS A 222 20.60 7.11 4.81
CA LYS A 222 20.96 8.49 4.45
C LYS A 222 19.85 9.49 4.80
N VAL A 223 18.61 9.11 4.52
CA VAL A 223 17.48 10.02 4.68
C VAL A 223 17.07 10.11 6.15
N LEU A 224 17.05 8.99 6.88
CA LEU A 224 16.60 8.96 8.28
C LEU A 224 17.69 9.45 9.26
N ALA A 225 18.99 9.47 8.87
CA ALA A 225 20.07 10.03 9.67
C ALA A 225 20.15 11.58 9.58
N GLY A 226 19.49 12.19 8.59
CA GLY A 226 19.37 13.64 8.47
C GLY A 226 18.22 14.19 9.34
N ASP A 227 18.33 15.47 9.78
CA ASP A 227 17.18 16.16 10.41
C ASP A 227 16.04 16.30 9.39
N ILE A 228 15.02 15.43 9.54
CA ILE A 228 13.80 15.43 8.72
C ILE A 228 12.77 16.44 9.27
N ALA A 229 13.20 17.35 10.16
CA ALA A 229 12.36 18.37 10.80
C ALA A 229 11.90 19.46 9.81
#